data_9f79ea5c8c4b25fabef846cdcf3f233a
#
_entry.id   9f79ea5c8c4b25fabef846cdcf3f233a
#
_cell.length_a   1.000
_cell.length_b   1.000
_cell.length_c   1.000
_cell.angle_alpha   90.00
_cell.angle_beta   90.00
_cell.angle_gamma   90.00
#
_symmetry.space_group_name_H-M   'P 1'
#
loop_
_entity.id
_entity.type
_entity.pdbx_description
1 polymer ?
#
loop_
_entity_poly.entity_id
_entity_poly.type
_entity_poly.pdbx_seq_one_letter_code
_entity_poly.pdbx_strand_id
1 'polypeptide(L)'
;MKTTIFIPPRFLLFPLVALIGIIGLGCNSQPKTNNIPDQLTIGVISYGEGKTSLDKYERFKDYIASQTRAMVDLEPAYNELQAIDQIRNKKWELVFAPPGLAAIAIGKELYIPLFSMEGVSNRQRSLLIVREDKPITKISDLANKTVALGEIGSAAGYYVPLYDLYGLTLAEIRFAPTPKTVLEWISDGTVDAGAISEQDFELHRRSFRETKFRTLHTSRWIPSGVMLLSPTVDRNQQQQIQKAMNDAPADIAADAGYVPAAKIPSYQEFIKLVEKVQPIETRVKHKPAVLLPETSIQQKSS
;
A
#
# COMPACT_ATOMS: atom_id res chain seq x y z
N MET A 1 -8.37 70.47 -59.07
CA MET A 1 -7.40 71.57 -59.15
C MET A 1 -6.08 71.01 -58.71
N LYS A 2 -5.24 70.77 -59.68
CA LYS A 2 -3.96 71.50 -59.92
C LYS A 2 -3.04 71.52 -58.70
N THR A 3 -1.86 71.11 -58.61
CA THR A 3 -0.70 71.03 -59.50
C THR A 3 0.46 70.85 -58.49
N THR A 4 1.54 70.26 -58.61
CA THR A 4 2.65 70.05 -59.54
C THR A 4 3.88 69.66 -58.71
N ILE A 5 4.51 68.62 -59.02
CA ILE A 5 5.90 68.28 -59.27
C ILE A 5 6.98 69.25 -58.76
N PHE A 6 7.99 68.69 -58.09
CA PHE A 6 9.39 68.96 -58.38
C PHE A 6 10.36 67.93 -57.79
N ILE A 7 11.17 67.29 -58.61
CA ILE A 7 12.43 66.61 -58.40
C ILE A 7 13.51 67.49 -59.12
N PRO A 8 14.78 67.57 -58.79
CA PRO A 8 15.82 66.61 -58.46
C PRO A 8 17.01 67.23 -57.64
N PRO A 9 18.27 66.83 -57.77
CA PRO A 9 18.93 65.56 -58.01
C PRO A 9 20.13 65.20 -57.02
N ARG A 10 20.55 63.94 -57.12
CA ARG A 10 21.92 63.40 -57.01
C ARG A 10 23.03 64.21 -56.29
N PHE A 11 23.70 63.50 -55.35
CA PHE A 11 25.17 63.37 -55.39
C PHE A 11 25.63 62.05 -54.72
N LEU A 12 26.43 61.27 -55.44
CA LEU A 12 27.22 60.14 -54.99
C LEU A 12 28.32 60.63 -54.04
N LEU A 13 28.58 59.82 -53.01
CA LEU A 13 29.97 59.59 -52.53
C LEU A 13 29.96 58.36 -51.62
N PHE A 14 30.55 57.28 -52.14
CA PHE A 14 31.20 56.24 -51.30
C PHE A 14 32.50 56.87 -50.76
N PRO A 15 33.03 56.54 -49.59
CA PRO A 15 33.73 55.26 -49.40
C PRO A 15 33.79 54.69 -47.99
N LEU A 16 34.37 53.57 -47.95
CA LEU A 16 35.28 52.99 -46.98
C LEU A 16 34.69 51.94 -46.04
N VAL A 17 35.01 50.73 -46.42
CA VAL A 17 35.07 49.47 -45.65
C VAL A 17 35.82 49.68 -44.33
N ALA A 18 35.21 49.32 -43.25
CA ALA A 18 35.85 48.94 -41.99
C ALA A 18 35.31 47.63 -41.50
N LEU A 19 36.00 46.57 -41.79
CA LEU A 19 35.81 45.20 -41.35
C LEU A 19 36.23 45.14 -39.87
N ILE A 20 35.29 45.23 -38.93
CA ILE A 20 35.57 44.96 -37.51
C ILE A 20 35.06 43.55 -37.24
N GLY A 21 36.02 42.61 -37.13
CA GLY A 21 35.76 41.26 -36.65
C GLY A 21 35.36 41.27 -35.19
N ILE A 22 34.08 41.00 -34.95
CA ILE A 22 33.59 40.70 -33.60
C ILE A 22 33.87 39.23 -33.33
N ILE A 23 34.96 38.96 -32.60
CA ILE A 23 35.19 37.65 -31.97
C ILE A 23 34.12 37.48 -30.91
N GLY A 24 33.05 36.80 -31.25
CA GLY A 24 32.05 36.37 -30.31
C GLY A 24 32.62 35.34 -29.36
N LEU A 25 33.03 35.76 -28.15
CA LEU A 25 33.22 34.92 -27.00
C LEU A 25 31.82 34.38 -26.63
N GLY A 26 31.44 33.25 -27.24
CA GLY A 26 30.29 32.48 -26.82
C GLY A 26 30.56 31.93 -25.43
N CYS A 27 30.08 32.64 -24.39
CA CYS A 27 29.91 32.06 -23.10
C CYS A 27 28.87 30.94 -23.23
N ASN A 28 29.34 29.72 -23.36
CA ASN A 28 28.55 28.52 -23.23
C ASN A 28 28.19 28.37 -21.75
N SER A 29 27.22 29.17 -21.30
CA SER A 29 26.60 29.02 -20.01
C SER A 29 25.71 27.75 -20.12
N GLN A 30 26.30 26.58 -19.94
CA GLN A 30 25.52 25.42 -19.59
C GLN A 30 24.74 25.81 -18.33
N PRO A 31 23.41 25.65 -18.32
CA PRO A 31 22.67 25.81 -17.09
C PRO A 31 23.27 24.82 -16.09
N LYS A 32 23.85 25.32 -15.01
CA LYS A 32 24.10 24.50 -13.82
C LYS A 32 22.74 24.03 -13.37
N THR A 33 22.34 22.84 -13.80
CA THR A 33 21.30 22.10 -13.11
C THR A 33 21.83 21.95 -11.70
N ASN A 34 21.25 22.68 -10.78
CA ASN A 34 21.36 22.38 -9.35
C ASN A 34 20.78 20.98 -9.23
N ASN A 35 21.62 19.96 -9.31
CA ASN A 35 21.26 18.61 -8.97
C ASN A 35 21.07 18.57 -7.45
N ILE A 36 19.90 19.05 -6.99
CA ILE A 36 19.38 18.60 -5.71
C ILE A 36 19.17 17.12 -5.92
N PRO A 37 19.79 16.23 -5.13
CA PRO A 37 19.53 14.80 -5.25
C PRO A 37 18.03 14.57 -5.14
N ASP A 38 17.47 13.77 -6.03
CA ASP A 38 16.07 13.35 -5.90
C ASP A 38 15.87 12.72 -4.52
N GLN A 39 14.83 13.11 -3.83
CA GLN A 39 14.47 12.49 -2.56
C GLN A 39 13.56 11.31 -2.83
N LEU A 40 13.81 10.19 -2.16
CA LEU A 40 13.04 8.95 -2.26
C LEU A 40 12.69 8.48 -0.85
N THR A 41 11.42 8.44 -0.52
CA THR A 41 10.94 7.92 0.74
C THR A 41 10.44 6.50 0.59
N ILE A 42 10.99 5.58 1.38
CA ILE A 42 10.58 4.17 1.43
C ILE A 42 9.65 3.98 2.62
N GLY A 43 8.38 3.69 2.35
CA GLY A 43 7.38 3.38 3.36
C GLY A 43 7.42 1.92 3.78
N VAL A 44 7.40 1.67 5.09
CA VAL A 44 7.34 0.33 5.69
C VAL A 44 6.31 0.29 6.81
N ILE A 45 5.65 -0.86 7.02
CA ILE A 45 4.77 -1.05 8.17
C ILE A 45 5.53 -1.81 9.26
N SER A 46 5.56 -1.24 10.45
CA SER A 46 6.22 -1.77 11.64
C SER A 46 5.21 -2.02 12.75
N TYR A 47 4.71 -3.24 12.87
CA TYR A 47 3.72 -3.62 13.88
C TYR A 47 4.34 -3.74 15.29
N GLY A 48 4.65 -2.62 15.90
CA GLY A 48 5.05 -2.59 17.33
C GLY A 48 6.45 -3.14 17.65
N GLU A 49 7.24 -3.55 16.69
CA GLU A 49 8.57 -4.16 16.91
C GLU A 49 9.70 -3.14 17.08
N GLY A 50 9.38 -1.83 17.09
CA GLY A 50 10.35 -0.76 17.35
C GLY A 50 11.45 -0.65 16.28
N LYS A 51 12.64 -0.18 16.67
CA LYS A 51 13.78 0.03 15.76
C LYS A 51 14.26 -1.24 15.05
N THR A 52 14.17 -2.39 15.70
CA THR A 52 14.64 -3.69 15.15
C THR A 52 13.91 -4.07 13.86
N SER A 53 12.69 -3.62 13.68
CA SER A 53 11.89 -3.87 12.47
C SER A 53 12.41 -3.08 11.26
N LEU A 54 13.09 -1.96 11.47
CA LEU A 54 13.61 -1.10 10.39
C LEU A 54 15.03 -1.50 9.97
N ASP A 55 15.82 -2.06 10.87
CA ASP A 55 17.23 -2.38 10.63
C ASP A 55 17.43 -3.29 9.41
N LYS A 56 16.47 -4.19 9.15
CA LYS A 56 16.49 -5.07 7.96
C LYS A 56 16.39 -4.31 6.64
N TYR A 57 15.85 -3.10 6.63
CA TYR A 57 15.71 -2.29 5.41
C TYR A 57 16.88 -1.31 5.19
N GLU A 58 17.75 -1.10 6.19
CA GLU A 58 18.86 -0.15 6.09
C GLU A 58 19.82 -0.50 4.94
N ARG A 59 20.20 -1.77 4.81
CA ARG A 59 21.07 -2.21 3.71
C ARG A 59 20.42 -1.97 2.34
N PHE A 60 19.12 -2.21 2.23
CA PHE A 60 18.37 -1.96 1.02
C PHE A 60 18.29 -0.45 0.71
N LYS A 61 18.03 0.39 1.71
CA LYS A 61 18.04 1.85 1.60
C LYS A 61 19.37 2.34 1.04
N ASP A 62 20.48 1.95 1.67
CA ASP A 62 21.82 2.38 1.26
C ASP A 62 22.17 1.88 -0.17
N TYR A 63 21.75 0.68 -0.50
CA TYR A 63 21.90 0.14 -1.84
C TYR A 63 21.13 0.97 -2.87
N ILE A 64 19.85 1.24 -2.66
CA ILE A 64 19.03 2.07 -3.57
C ILE A 64 19.61 3.48 -3.69
N ALA A 65 20.01 4.11 -2.59
CA ALA A 65 20.67 5.42 -2.62
C ALA A 65 21.92 5.42 -3.52
N SER A 66 22.76 4.39 -3.42
CA SER A 66 23.96 4.26 -4.23
C SER A 66 23.67 4.07 -5.72
N GLN A 67 22.63 3.31 -6.07
CA GLN A 67 22.28 2.99 -7.45
C GLN A 67 21.52 4.13 -8.16
N THR A 68 20.69 4.86 -7.41
CA THR A 68 19.85 5.93 -7.96
C THR A 68 20.47 7.33 -7.79
N ARG A 69 21.47 7.47 -6.93
CA ARG A 69 22.05 8.75 -6.49
C ARG A 69 21.02 9.67 -5.82
N ALA A 70 19.92 9.13 -5.34
CA ALA A 70 18.91 9.83 -4.58
C ALA A 70 19.27 9.88 -3.09
N MET A 71 18.72 10.85 -2.38
CA MET A 71 18.63 10.79 -0.92
C MET A 71 17.47 9.87 -0.56
N VAL A 72 17.75 8.79 0.19
CA VAL A 72 16.74 7.78 0.51
C VAL A 72 16.48 7.76 2.00
N ASP A 73 15.21 7.93 2.37
CA ASP A 73 14.74 7.88 3.75
C ASP A 73 13.80 6.68 3.97
N LEU A 74 13.87 6.07 5.17
CA LEU A 74 12.91 5.06 5.62
C LEU A 74 11.87 5.73 6.52
N GLU A 75 10.60 5.60 6.18
CA GLU A 75 9.49 6.12 6.98
C GLU A 75 8.58 4.98 7.44
N PRO A 76 8.53 4.68 8.76
CA PRO A 76 7.64 3.67 9.29
C PRO A 76 6.22 4.21 9.48
N ALA A 77 5.23 3.36 9.22
CA ALA A 77 3.89 3.46 9.79
C ALA A 77 3.70 2.35 10.84
N TYR A 78 3.04 2.68 11.92
CA TYR A 78 2.86 1.76 13.05
C TYR A 78 1.52 1.02 13.02
N ASN A 79 0.67 1.32 12.05
CA ASN A 79 -0.58 0.63 11.75
C ASN A 79 -1.00 0.90 10.29
N GLU A 80 -1.96 0.10 9.80
CA GLU A 80 -2.43 0.20 8.43
C GLU A 80 -3.12 1.53 8.11
N LEU A 81 -3.83 2.14 9.04
CA LEU A 81 -4.51 3.43 8.81
C LEU A 81 -3.50 4.54 8.53
N GLN A 82 -2.42 4.60 9.31
CA GLN A 82 -1.35 5.54 9.09
C GLN A 82 -0.68 5.31 7.73
N ALA A 83 -0.42 4.05 7.37
CA ALA A 83 0.15 3.70 6.07
C ALA A 83 -0.78 4.10 4.91
N ILE A 84 -2.09 3.87 5.04
CA ILE A 84 -3.09 4.29 4.05
C ILE A 84 -3.06 5.81 3.86
N ASP A 85 -2.91 6.59 4.92
CA ASP A 85 -2.83 8.05 4.83
C ASP A 85 -1.56 8.52 4.12
N GLN A 86 -0.41 7.88 4.36
CA GLN A 86 0.82 8.17 3.62
C GLN A 86 0.69 7.86 2.13
N ILE A 87 0.07 6.72 1.79
CA ILE A 87 -0.22 6.30 0.40
C ILE A 87 -1.16 7.31 -0.29
N ARG A 88 -2.26 7.72 0.36
CA ARG A 88 -3.23 8.69 -0.18
C ARG A 88 -2.57 10.05 -0.46
N ASN A 89 -1.70 10.47 0.42
CA ASN A 89 -0.98 11.74 0.29
C ASN A 89 0.27 11.65 -0.60
N LYS A 90 0.53 10.47 -1.23
CA LYS A 90 1.69 10.24 -2.11
C LYS A 90 3.03 10.57 -1.48
N LYS A 91 3.14 10.37 -0.16
CA LYS A 91 4.37 10.70 0.59
C LYS A 91 5.45 9.63 0.47
N TRP A 92 5.08 8.43 0.07
CA TRP A 92 6.00 7.32 -0.11
C TRP A 92 6.18 7.02 -1.60
N GLU A 93 7.40 7.14 -2.10
CA GLU A 93 7.73 6.80 -3.47
C GLU A 93 7.83 5.29 -3.67
N LEU A 94 8.41 4.58 -2.71
CA LEU A 94 8.53 3.12 -2.71
C LEU A 94 7.90 2.54 -1.44
N VAL A 95 7.15 1.44 -1.55
CA VAL A 95 6.40 0.90 -0.40
C VAL A 95 6.51 -0.61 -0.32
N PHE A 96 6.87 -1.11 0.86
CA PHE A 96 6.70 -2.52 1.22
C PHE A 96 5.27 -2.72 1.71
N ALA A 97 4.38 -3.13 0.80
CA ALA A 97 2.95 -3.14 1.04
C ALA A 97 2.42 -4.55 1.36
N PRO A 98 1.90 -4.78 2.58
CA PRO A 98 1.09 -5.96 2.87
C PRO A 98 -0.15 -6.00 1.97
N PRO A 99 -0.81 -7.17 1.81
CA PRO A 99 -1.88 -7.34 0.84
C PRO A 99 -3.04 -6.34 0.95
N GLY A 100 -3.46 -5.98 2.16
CA GLY A 100 -4.55 -5.03 2.37
C GLY A 100 -4.20 -3.62 1.90
N LEU A 101 -3.03 -3.13 2.29
CA LEU A 101 -2.50 -1.83 1.85
C LEU A 101 -2.28 -1.82 0.33
N ALA A 102 -1.72 -2.91 -0.22
CA ALA A 102 -1.48 -3.05 -1.65
C ALA A 102 -2.77 -2.96 -2.47
N ALA A 103 -3.86 -3.58 -2.02
CA ALA A 103 -5.15 -3.49 -2.70
C ALA A 103 -5.67 -2.05 -2.80
N ILE A 104 -5.54 -1.26 -1.72
CA ILE A 104 -5.92 0.15 -1.70
C ILE A 104 -4.99 0.98 -2.59
N ALA A 105 -3.68 0.80 -2.44
CA ALA A 105 -2.69 1.56 -3.18
C ALA A 105 -2.80 1.34 -4.70
N ILE A 106 -2.98 0.10 -5.14
CA ILE A 106 -3.14 -0.24 -6.57
C ILE A 106 -4.51 0.19 -7.07
N GLY A 107 -5.58 -0.17 -6.34
CA GLY A 107 -6.96 0.02 -6.81
C GLY A 107 -7.42 1.48 -6.82
N LYS A 108 -6.97 2.29 -5.86
CA LYS A 108 -7.43 3.68 -5.71
C LYS A 108 -6.36 4.73 -5.95
N GLU A 109 -5.15 4.42 -5.54
CA GLU A 109 -4.07 5.40 -5.51
C GLU A 109 -3.09 5.25 -6.66
N LEU A 110 -3.37 4.29 -7.59
CA LEU A 110 -2.64 4.06 -8.83
C LEU A 110 -1.15 3.73 -8.65
N TYR A 111 -0.77 3.19 -7.49
CA TYR A 111 0.58 2.68 -7.28
C TYR A 111 0.85 1.48 -8.19
N ILE A 112 2.08 1.36 -8.65
CA ILE A 112 2.52 0.36 -9.62
C ILE A 112 3.21 -0.78 -8.87
N PRO A 113 2.72 -2.03 -8.95
CA PRO A 113 3.41 -3.17 -8.36
C PRO A 113 4.69 -3.50 -9.13
N LEU A 114 5.84 -3.55 -8.43
CA LEU A 114 7.15 -3.82 -9.01
C LEU A 114 7.63 -5.26 -8.76
N PHE A 115 7.56 -5.73 -7.51
CA PHE A 115 8.08 -7.03 -7.10
C PHE A 115 7.18 -7.68 -6.08
N SER A 116 7.12 -9.01 -6.09
CA SER A 116 6.46 -9.79 -5.04
C SER A 116 7.30 -9.74 -3.77
N MET A 117 6.67 -9.58 -2.63
CA MET A 117 7.35 -9.72 -1.35
C MET A 117 7.49 -11.21 -0.97
N GLU A 118 8.61 -11.56 -0.34
CA GLU A 118 8.76 -12.83 0.32
C GLU A 118 7.78 -12.91 1.51
N GLY A 119 6.88 -13.83 1.46
CA GLY A 119 6.01 -14.17 2.57
C GLY A 119 6.15 -15.64 2.87
N VAL A 120 5.95 -16.03 4.13
CA VAL A 120 5.99 -17.40 4.64
C VAL A 120 4.88 -18.26 4.04
N SER A 121 4.42 -18.07 2.97
CA SER A 121 3.67 -18.81 1.96
C SER A 121 3.15 -17.78 0.96
N ASN A 122 3.42 -17.98 -0.30
CA ASN A 122 2.90 -17.15 -1.39
C ASN A 122 1.36 -17.07 -1.41
N ARG A 123 0.69 -17.64 -0.40
CA ARG A 123 -0.76 -17.69 -0.25
C ARG A 123 -1.13 -17.72 1.21
N GLN A 124 -1.77 -16.67 1.67
CA GLN A 124 -2.31 -16.55 3.00
C GLN A 124 -3.84 -16.72 2.99
N ARG A 125 -4.41 -17.23 4.07
CA ARG A 125 -5.86 -17.32 4.28
C ARG A 125 -6.24 -16.65 5.59
N SER A 126 -7.46 -16.16 5.64
CA SER A 126 -8.14 -15.80 6.88
C SER A 126 -8.91 -16.99 7.42
N LEU A 127 -8.86 -17.18 8.72
CA LEU A 127 -9.68 -18.15 9.45
C LEU A 127 -10.65 -17.41 10.34
N LEU A 128 -11.91 -17.83 10.36
CA LEU A 128 -12.83 -17.51 11.43
C LEU A 128 -12.76 -18.62 12.48
N ILE A 129 -12.34 -18.28 13.67
CA ILE A 129 -12.09 -19.21 14.78
C ILE A 129 -13.19 -19.03 15.85
N VAL A 130 -13.63 -20.14 16.41
CA VAL A 130 -14.54 -20.20 17.56
C VAL A 130 -13.96 -21.12 18.61
N ARG A 131 -14.43 -21.01 19.86
CA ARG A 131 -14.16 -22.00 20.88
C ARG A 131 -14.98 -23.28 20.59
N GLU A 132 -14.38 -24.45 20.74
CA GLU A 132 -14.95 -25.75 20.31
C GLU A 132 -16.29 -26.08 21.04
N ASP A 133 -16.42 -25.66 22.28
CA ASP A 133 -17.62 -25.90 23.12
C ASP A 133 -18.82 -25.00 22.74
N LYS A 134 -18.63 -24.02 21.85
CA LYS A 134 -19.72 -23.14 21.42
C LYS A 134 -20.57 -23.79 20.33
N PRO A 135 -21.91 -23.65 20.37
CA PRO A 135 -22.84 -24.20 19.39
C PRO A 135 -22.89 -23.33 18.09
N ILE A 136 -21.74 -22.93 17.59
CA ILE A 136 -21.59 -22.10 16.38
C ILE A 136 -20.94 -22.97 15.31
N THR A 137 -21.69 -23.43 14.32
CA THR A 137 -21.23 -24.43 13.35
C THR A 137 -21.08 -23.91 11.92
N LYS A 138 -21.67 -22.76 11.63
CA LYS A 138 -21.61 -22.09 10.31
C LYS A 138 -21.60 -20.57 10.48
N ILE A 139 -21.21 -19.85 9.44
CA ILE A 139 -21.08 -18.37 9.47
C ILE A 139 -22.40 -17.71 9.89
N SER A 140 -23.55 -18.20 9.42
CA SER A 140 -24.86 -17.62 9.78
C SER A 140 -25.19 -17.69 11.28
N ASP A 141 -24.56 -18.60 12.04
CA ASP A 141 -24.75 -18.71 13.50
C ASP A 141 -24.07 -17.55 14.25
N LEU A 142 -23.25 -16.74 13.55
CA LEU A 142 -22.65 -15.51 14.06
C LEU A 142 -23.63 -14.33 14.09
N ALA A 143 -24.84 -14.46 13.54
CA ALA A 143 -25.86 -13.43 13.66
C ALA A 143 -26.10 -13.09 15.13
N ASN A 144 -26.13 -11.79 15.48
CA ASN A 144 -26.25 -11.28 16.85
C ASN A 144 -25.16 -11.75 17.82
N LYS A 145 -24.01 -12.16 17.33
CA LYS A 145 -22.80 -12.51 18.09
C LYS A 145 -21.78 -11.40 18.07
N THR A 146 -20.86 -11.43 19.04
CA THR A 146 -19.70 -10.53 19.08
C THR A 146 -18.53 -11.20 18.37
N VAL A 147 -17.93 -10.48 17.40
CA VAL A 147 -16.83 -11.00 16.58
C VAL A 147 -15.61 -10.11 16.72
N ALA A 148 -14.45 -10.70 16.97
CA ALA A 148 -13.18 -9.99 16.92
C ALA A 148 -12.65 -9.93 15.48
N LEU A 149 -12.29 -8.74 15.02
CA LEU A 149 -11.52 -8.51 13.80
C LEU A 149 -10.16 -7.90 14.16
N GLY A 150 -9.19 -8.02 13.28
CA GLY A 150 -7.92 -7.31 13.36
C GLY A 150 -8.06 -5.83 13.01
N GLU A 151 -6.93 -5.14 12.91
CA GLU A 151 -6.91 -3.72 12.55
C GLU A 151 -7.49 -3.44 11.16
N ILE A 152 -8.11 -2.27 11.03
CA ILE A 152 -8.63 -1.76 9.75
C ILE A 152 -7.47 -1.64 8.76
N GLY A 153 -7.61 -2.25 7.58
CA GLY A 153 -6.55 -2.30 6.57
C GLY A 153 -5.90 -3.68 6.44
N SER A 154 -5.98 -4.52 7.47
CA SER A 154 -5.46 -5.89 7.43
C SER A 154 -6.24 -6.75 6.43
N ALA A 155 -5.53 -7.48 5.56
CA ALA A 155 -6.17 -8.38 4.61
C ALA A 155 -6.87 -9.54 5.32
N ALA A 156 -6.13 -10.30 6.14
CA ALA A 156 -6.63 -11.50 6.80
C ALA A 156 -7.44 -11.22 8.07
N GLY A 157 -7.13 -10.12 8.77
CA GLY A 157 -7.84 -9.75 10.00
C GLY A 157 -9.08 -8.91 9.77
N TYR A 158 -9.21 -8.22 8.63
CA TYR A 158 -10.27 -7.23 8.42
C TYR A 158 -11.03 -7.38 7.10
N TYR A 159 -10.40 -7.17 5.93
CA TYR A 159 -11.13 -7.12 4.66
C TYR A 159 -11.77 -8.45 4.28
N VAL A 160 -11.02 -9.54 4.37
CA VAL A 160 -11.52 -10.87 4.01
C VAL A 160 -12.62 -11.34 4.94
N PRO A 161 -12.45 -11.28 6.29
CA PRO A 161 -13.55 -11.68 7.17
C PRO A 161 -14.78 -10.76 7.07
N LEU A 162 -14.64 -9.46 6.82
CA LEU A 162 -15.78 -8.60 6.53
C LEU A 162 -16.54 -9.03 5.28
N TYR A 163 -15.81 -9.48 4.26
CA TYR A 163 -16.41 -10.02 3.04
C TYR A 163 -17.16 -11.35 3.32
N ASP A 164 -16.55 -12.24 4.11
CA ASP A 164 -17.15 -13.54 4.44
C ASP A 164 -18.37 -13.41 5.36
N LEU A 165 -18.38 -12.37 6.22
CA LEU A 165 -19.49 -12.00 7.10
C LEU A 165 -20.54 -11.09 6.44
N TYR A 166 -20.33 -10.72 5.18
CA TYR A 166 -21.20 -9.79 4.47
C TYR A 166 -22.65 -10.30 4.44
N GLY A 167 -23.59 -9.44 4.78
CA GLY A 167 -25.01 -9.79 4.85
C GLY A 167 -25.50 -10.09 6.27
N LEU A 168 -24.62 -10.24 7.26
CA LEU A 168 -25.00 -10.46 8.65
C LEU A 168 -25.23 -9.16 9.42
N THR A 169 -26.01 -9.27 10.47
CA THR A 169 -26.06 -8.30 11.57
C THR A 169 -25.40 -8.93 12.78
N LEU A 170 -24.30 -8.37 13.24
CA LEU A 170 -23.57 -8.79 14.43
C LEU A 170 -23.97 -7.93 15.62
N ALA A 171 -23.90 -8.47 16.83
CA ALA A 171 -24.13 -7.66 18.04
C ALA A 171 -23.05 -6.57 18.15
N GLU A 172 -21.81 -6.95 17.95
CA GLU A 172 -20.65 -6.05 18.03
C GLU A 172 -19.48 -6.61 17.22
N ILE A 173 -18.68 -5.71 16.63
CA ILE A 173 -17.33 -6.02 16.16
C ILE A 173 -16.33 -5.38 17.11
N ARG A 174 -15.38 -6.15 17.61
CA ARG A 174 -14.25 -5.67 18.41
C ARG A 174 -12.97 -5.76 17.63
N PHE A 175 -12.18 -4.69 17.65
CA PHE A 175 -10.90 -4.62 16.93
C PHE A 175 -9.77 -5.02 17.86
N ALA A 176 -9.17 -6.17 17.59
CA ALA A 176 -8.04 -6.68 18.35
C ALA A 176 -6.74 -6.04 17.86
N PRO A 177 -5.90 -5.51 18.76
CA PRO A 177 -4.65 -4.86 18.38
C PRO A 177 -3.57 -5.84 17.87
N THR A 178 -3.70 -7.12 18.21
CA THR A 178 -2.79 -8.16 17.75
C THR A 178 -3.53 -9.45 17.42
N PRO A 179 -2.98 -10.31 16.55
CA PRO A 179 -3.54 -11.64 16.29
C PRO A 179 -3.69 -12.49 17.56
N LYS A 180 -2.74 -12.41 18.48
CA LYS A 180 -2.80 -13.12 19.77
C LYS A 180 -3.99 -12.68 20.60
N THR A 181 -4.30 -11.38 20.64
CA THR A 181 -5.47 -10.83 21.36
C THR A 181 -6.79 -11.38 20.82
N VAL A 182 -6.89 -11.67 19.52
CA VAL A 182 -8.07 -12.36 18.96
C VAL A 182 -8.32 -13.69 19.68
N LEU A 183 -7.26 -14.50 19.83
CA LEU A 183 -7.36 -15.81 20.50
C LEU A 183 -7.60 -15.68 22.02
N GLU A 184 -7.03 -14.67 22.66
CA GLU A 184 -7.28 -14.35 24.06
C GLU A 184 -8.78 -14.09 24.29
N TRP A 185 -9.38 -13.23 23.49
CA TRP A 185 -10.80 -12.87 23.61
C TRP A 185 -11.75 -14.02 23.26
N ILE A 186 -11.38 -14.92 22.37
CA ILE A 186 -12.15 -16.15 22.12
C ILE A 186 -12.01 -17.10 23.32
N SER A 187 -10.81 -17.23 23.88
CA SER A 187 -10.51 -18.13 24.98
C SER A 187 -11.26 -17.77 26.26
N ASP A 188 -11.29 -16.49 26.63
CA ASP A 188 -11.96 -15.99 27.83
C ASP A 188 -13.46 -15.72 27.62
N GLY A 189 -13.96 -15.84 26.39
CA GLY A 189 -15.38 -15.63 26.06
C GLY A 189 -15.77 -14.16 25.88
N THR A 190 -14.82 -13.24 25.82
CA THR A 190 -15.04 -11.82 25.50
C THR A 190 -15.68 -11.64 24.12
N VAL A 191 -15.40 -12.54 23.18
CA VAL A 191 -16.03 -12.64 21.86
C VAL A 191 -16.48 -14.07 21.56
N ASP A 192 -17.47 -14.22 20.69
CA ASP A 192 -17.96 -15.53 20.26
C ASP A 192 -17.11 -16.15 19.17
N ALA A 193 -16.52 -15.31 18.30
CA ALA A 193 -15.65 -15.70 17.21
C ALA A 193 -14.59 -14.62 16.93
N GLY A 194 -13.55 -14.97 16.16
CA GLY A 194 -12.56 -13.99 15.75
C GLY A 194 -11.88 -14.38 14.45
N ALA A 195 -11.40 -13.37 13.73
CA ALA A 195 -10.67 -13.50 12.47
C ALA A 195 -9.16 -13.39 12.70
N ILE A 196 -8.44 -14.33 12.13
CA ILE A 196 -6.96 -14.40 12.26
C ILE A 196 -6.37 -15.02 11.00
N SER A 197 -5.12 -14.68 10.65
CA SER A 197 -4.43 -15.39 9.57
C SER A 197 -4.15 -16.84 9.97
N GLU A 198 -4.13 -17.74 8.99
CA GLU A 198 -3.77 -19.16 9.22
C GLU A 198 -2.39 -19.27 9.88
N GLN A 199 -1.43 -18.44 9.46
CA GLN A 199 -0.08 -18.41 10.01
C GLN A 199 -0.08 -17.96 11.48
N ASP A 200 -0.75 -16.85 11.81
CA ASP A 200 -0.80 -16.34 13.18
C ASP A 200 -1.55 -17.30 14.10
N PHE A 201 -2.60 -17.96 13.59
CA PHE A 201 -3.30 -19.00 14.32
C PHE A 201 -2.36 -20.14 14.73
N GLU A 202 -1.59 -20.69 13.77
CA GLU A 202 -0.63 -21.76 14.06
C GLU A 202 0.49 -21.31 15.00
N LEU A 203 0.92 -20.05 14.91
CA LEU A 203 1.95 -19.48 15.77
C LEU A 203 1.46 -19.37 17.23
N HIS A 204 0.23 -18.87 17.43
CA HIS A 204 -0.24 -18.49 18.77
C HIS A 204 -1.10 -19.54 19.46
N ARG A 205 -1.83 -20.41 18.74
CA ARG A 205 -2.80 -21.37 19.35
C ARG A 205 -2.21 -22.25 20.44
N ARG A 206 -0.92 -22.59 20.35
CA ARG A 206 -0.24 -23.44 21.34
C ARG A 206 -0.06 -22.78 22.71
N SER A 207 -0.19 -21.46 22.79
CA SER A 207 -0.14 -20.72 24.06
C SER A 207 -1.41 -20.86 24.88
N PHE A 208 -2.50 -21.37 24.30
CA PHE A 208 -3.82 -21.53 24.92
C PHE A 208 -4.15 -23.01 25.19
N ARG A 209 -3.38 -23.65 26.06
CA ARG A 209 -3.43 -25.11 26.29
C ARG A 209 -4.78 -25.61 26.79
N GLU A 210 -5.53 -24.79 27.54
CA GLU A 210 -6.82 -25.13 28.14
C GLU A 210 -7.99 -24.86 27.19
N THR A 211 -7.78 -24.13 26.13
CA THR A 211 -8.83 -23.77 25.17
C THR A 211 -8.69 -24.56 23.89
N LYS A 212 -9.75 -25.28 23.54
CA LYS A 212 -9.84 -25.92 22.24
C LYS A 212 -10.53 -24.96 21.26
N PHE A 213 -9.79 -24.63 20.21
CA PHE A 213 -10.27 -23.84 19.10
C PHE A 213 -10.74 -24.72 17.95
N ARG A 214 -11.77 -24.25 17.26
CA ARG A 214 -12.26 -24.85 16.03
C ARG A 214 -12.33 -23.80 14.94
N THR A 215 -11.83 -24.16 13.74
CA THR A 215 -11.99 -23.35 12.55
C THR A 215 -13.43 -23.45 12.06
N LEU A 216 -14.16 -22.36 12.12
CA LEU A 216 -15.53 -22.24 11.64
C LEU A 216 -15.55 -22.09 10.11
N HIS A 217 -14.62 -21.29 9.58
CA HIS A 217 -14.53 -20.99 8.17
C HIS A 217 -13.08 -20.71 7.77
N THR A 218 -12.72 -21.15 6.57
CA THR A 218 -11.44 -20.84 5.92
C THR A 218 -11.74 -20.05 4.65
N SER A 219 -11.16 -18.88 4.54
CA SER A 219 -11.40 -17.98 3.42
C SER A 219 -10.78 -18.43 2.09
N ARG A 220 -11.04 -17.68 1.03
CA ARG A 220 -10.25 -17.69 -0.19
C ARG A 220 -8.79 -17.32 0.06
N TRP A 221 -7.94 -17.60 -0.92
CA TRP A 221 -6.54 -17.20 -0.88
C TRP A 221 -6.39 -15.68 -0.98
N ILE A 222 -5.49 -15.14 -0.17
CA ILE A 222 -5.06 -13.74 -0.17
C ILE A 222 -3.75 -13.68 -0.97
N PRO A 223 -3.56 -12.71 -1.88
CA PRO A 223 -2.28 -12.53 -2.58
C PRO A 223 -1.16 -12.20 -1.59
N SER A 224 0.09 -12.48 -1.95
CA SER A 224 1.27 -12.02 -1.18
C SER A 224 1.39 -10.50 -1.23
N GLY A 225 2.12 -9.90 -0.28
CA GLY A 225 2.50 -8.49 -0.36
C GLY A 225 3.32 -8.17 -1.60
N VAL A 226 3.43 -6.91 -1.93
CA VAL A 226 4.19 -6.42 -3.08
C VAL A 226 4.94 -5.14 -2.75
N MET A 227 6.08 -4.96 -3.41
CA MET A 227 6.74 -3.68 -3.50
C MET A 227 5.98 -2.80 -4.48
N LEU A 228 5.64 -1.59 -4.06
CA LEU A 228 4.87 -0.63 -4.85
C LEU A 228 5.70 0.63 -5.13
N LEU A 229 5.49 1.20 -6.30
CA LEU A 229 6.05 2.47 -6.71
C LEU A 229 4.95 3.52 -6.88
N SER A 230 5.16 4.71 -6.36
CA SER A 230 4.23 5.82 -6.48
C SER A 230 4.08 6.26 -7.96
N PRO A 231 2.86 6.61 -8.39
CA PRO A 231 2.63 7.16 -9.72
C PRO A 231 3.25 8.57 -9.91
N THR A 232 3.69 9.22 -8.83
CA THR A 232 4.31 10.56 -8.87
C THR A 232 5.79 10.53 -9.22
N VAL A 233 6.45 9.38 -9.12
CA VAL A 233 7.85 9.20 -9.50
C VAL A 233 8.00 9.35 -11.00
N ASP A 234 8.94 10.17 -11.47
CA ASP A 234 9.14 10.34 -12.90
C ASP A 234 9.64 9.06 -13.60
N ARG A 235 9.42 8.97 -14.91
CA ARG A 235 9.65 7.74 -15.66
C ARG A 235 11.12 7.28 -15.65
N ASN A 236 12.07 8.21 -15.66
CA ASN A 236 13.50 7.85 -15.67
C ASN A 236 13.88 7.28 -14.31
N GLN A 237 13.44 7.91 -13.23
CA GLN A 237 13.65 7.45 -11.87
C GLN A 237 12.95 6.10 -11.63
N GLN A 238 11.72 5.89 -12.15
CA GLN A 238 11.04 4.58 -12.10
C GLN A 238 11.91 3.48 -12.73
N GLN A 239 12.47 3.73 -13.91
CA GLN A 239 13.35 2.76 -14.60
C GLN A 239 14.62 2.49 -13.81
N GLN A 240 15.23 3.52 -13.22
CA GLN A 240 16.43 3.36 -12.40
C GLN A 240 16.16 2.53 -11.14
N ILE A 241 15.07 2.83 -10.42
CA ILE A 241 14.65 2.07 -9.24
C ILE A 241 14.37 0.61 -9.62
N GLN A 242 13.58 0.39 -10.66
CA GLN A 242 13.23 -0.97 -11.10
C GLN A 242 14.47 -1.76 -11.52
N LYS A 243 15.39 -1.13 -12.23
CA LYS A 243 16.68 -1.74 -12.61
C LYS A 243 17.51 -2.06 -11.37
N ALA A 244 17.70 -1.10 -10.48
CA ALA A 244 18.45 -1.30 -9.24
C ALA A 244 17.89 -2.46 -8.41
N MET A 245 16.57 -2.52 -8.25
CA MET A 245 15.92 -3.60 -7.51
C MET A 245 16.03 -4.97 -8.20
N ASN A 246 15.98 -5.00 -9.53
CA ASN A 246 16.14 -6.24 -10.28
C ASN A 246 17.58 -6.78 -10.21
N ASP A 247 18.57 -5.88 -10.20
CA ASP A 247 20.00 -6.20 -10.19
C ASP A 247 20.55 -6.29 -8.75
N ALA A 248 19.70 -6.17 -7.73
CA ALA A 248 20.13 -6.20 -6.34
C ALA A 248 20.81 -7.54 -5.98
N PRO A 249 21.88 -7.50 -5.18
CA PRO A 249 22.45 -8.70 -4.58
C PRO A 249 21.38 -9.50 -3.84
N ALA A 250 21.44 -10.84 -3.97
CA ALA A 250 20.42 -11.74 -3.43
C ALA A 250 20.22 -11.60 -1.91
N ASP A 251 21.29 -11.31 -1.18
CA ASP A 251 21.26 -11.08 0.26
C ASP A 251 20.53 -9.75 0.61
N ILE A 252 20.72 -8.69 -0.17
CA ILE A 252 20.03 -7.41 0.03
C ILE A 252 18.53 -7.56 -0.28
N ALA A 253 18.19 -8.24 -1.37
CA ALA A 253 16.80 -8.50 -1.72
C ALA A 253 16.09 -9.36 -0.66
N ALA A 254 16.77 -10.41 -0.16
CA ALA A 254 16.25 -11.29 0.89
C ALA A 254 16.07 -10.56 2.23
N ASP A 255 17.07 -9.76 2.67
CA ASP A 255 16.95 -8.95 3.88
C ASP A 255 15.75 -7.99 3.82
N ALA A 256 15.56 -7.33 2.67
CA ALA A 256 14.43 -6.45 2.44
C ALA A 256 13.09 -7.20 2.26
N GLY A 257 13.14 -8.50 1.97
CA GLY A 257 11.97 -9.36 1.86
C GLY A 257 11.21 -9.22 0.55
N TYR A 258 11.90 -9.10 -0.58
CA TYR A 258 11.28 -9.19 -1.91
C TYR A 258 12.03 -10.15 -2.85
N VAL A 259 11.37 -10.60 -3.90
CA VAL A 259 11.91 -11.61 -4.83
C VAL A 259 11.93 -11.04 -6.25
N PRO A 260 13.10 -10.63 -6.79
CA PRO A 260 13.20 -10.03 -8.12
C PRO A 260 12.62 -10.88 -9.26
N ALA A 261 12.80 -12.20 -9.20
CA ALA A 261 12.36 -13.13 -10.24
C ALA A 261 10.94 -13.68 -10.05
N ALA A 262 10.25 -13.33 -8.95
CA ALA A 262 8.92 -13.84 -8.69
C ALA A 262 7.85 -13.13 -9.52
N LYS A 263 6.86 -13.90 -9.98
CA LYS A 263 5.69 -13.32 -10.65
C LYS A 263 4.89 -12.48 -9.67
N ILE A 264 4.62 -11.22 -10.04
CA ILE A 264 3.76 -10.35 -9.27
C ILE A 264 2.34 -10.95 -9.23
N PRO A 265 1.72 -11.09 -8.04
CA PRO A 265 0.37 -11.62 -7.92
C PRO A 265 -0.66 -10.68 -8.53
N SER A 266 -1.73 -11.24 -9.11
CA SER A 266 -2.87 -10.42 -9.55
C SER A 266 -3.66 -9.95 -8.33
N TYR A 267 -3.87 -8.66 -8.22
CA TYR A 267 -4.68 -8.03 -7.18
C TYR A 267 -6.13 -7.79 -7.58
N GLN A 268 -6.50 -8.03 -8.84
CA GLN A 268 -7.79 -7.64 -9.41
C GLN A 268 -8.98 -8.16 -8.60
N GLU A 269 -8.99 -9.44 -8.25
CA GLU A 269 -10.09 -10.02 -7.46
C GLU A 269 -10.06 -9.56 -6.00
N PHE A 270 -8.89 -9.30 -5.46
CA PHE A 270 -8.76 -8.81 -4.10
C PHE A 270 -9.16 -7.34 -3.96
N ILE A 271 -8.86 -6.51 -4.96
CA ILE A 271 -9.34 -5.11 -5.06
C ILE A 271 -10.87 -5.09 -5.08
N LYS A 272 -11.52 -5.91 -5.93
CA LYS A 272 -12.99 -6.02 -5.95
C LYS A 272 -13.59 -6.43 -4.60
N LEU A 273 -12.90 -7.31 -3.88
CA LEU A 273 -13.32 -7.71 -2.54
C LEU A 273 -13.27 -6.51 -1.57
N VAL A 274 -12.16 -5.78 -1.55
CA VAL A 274 -11.99 -4.58 -0.71
C VAL A 274 -13.05 -3.53 -1.06
N GLU A 275 -13.25 -3.25 -2.34
CA GLU A 275 -14.27 -2.31 -2.81
C GLU A 275 -15.69 -2.71 -2.37
N LYS A 276 -16.00 -4.01 -2.36
CA LYS A 276 -17.32 -4.50 -1.93
C LYS A 276 -17.59 -4.27 -0.45
N VAL A 277 -16.59 -4.35 0.41
CA VAL A 277 -16.76 -4.16 1.86
C VAL A 277 -16.66 -2.71 2.30
N GLN A 278 -16.07 -1.83 1.51
CA GLN A 278 -15.92 -0.42 1.86
C GLN A 278 -17.22 0.30 2.25
N PRO A 279 -18.37 0.11 1.58
CA PRO A 279 -19.60 0.77 1.97
C PRO A 279 -20.10 0.40 3.37
N ILE A 280 -19.63 -0.71 3.94
CA ILE A 280 -20.01 -1.14 5.30
C ILE A 280 -18.97 -0.74 6.36
N GLU A 281 -17.81 -0.22 5.99
CA GLU A 281 -16.75 0.16 6.94
C GLU A 281 -17.19 1.21 7.96
N THR A 282 -18.08 2.12 7.59
CA THR A 282 -18.64 3.11 8.51
C THR A 282 -19.50 2.48 9.62
N ARG A 283 -20.01 1.27 9.41
CA ARG A 283 -20.95 0.58 10.28
C ARG A 283 -20.32 -0.48 11.18
N VAL A 284 -19.10 -0.87 10.89
CA VAL A 284 -18.39 -1.89 11.68
C VAL A 284 -18.19 -1.47 13.15
N LYS A 285 -18.24 -0.17 13.43
CA LYS A 285 -18.13 0.40 14.79
C LYS A 285 -19.48 0.59 15.47
N HIS A 286 -20.59 0.39 14.78
CA HIS A 286 -21.93 0.55 15.34
C HIS A 286 -22.33 -0.70 16.13
N LYS A 287 -23.27 -0.56 17.05
CA LYS A 287 -23.89 -1.64 17.81
C LYS A 287 -25.40 -1.56 17.65
N PRO A 288 -26.02 -2.52 16.96
CA PRO A 288 -25.44 -3.66 16.24
C PRO A 288 -24.65 -3.26 14.98
N ALA A 289 -23.68 -4.08 14.60
CA ALA A 289 -22.92 -3.92 13.37
C ALA A 289 -23.66 -4.57 12.20
N VAL A 290 -24.25 -3.75 11.32
CA VAL A 290 -25.04 -4.21 10.17
C VAL A 290 -24.15 -4.27 8.93
N LEU A 291 -23.77 -5.47 8.49
CA LEU A 291 -22.87 -5.69 7.37
C LEU A 291 -23.60 -5.79 6.03
N LEU A 292 -24.54 -4.87 5.80
CA LEU A 292 -25.32 -4.72 4.57
C LEU A 292 -25.16 -3.30 4.02
N PRO A 293 -25.17 -3.09 2.69
CA PRO A 293 -25.19 -1.75 2.11
C PRO A 293 -26.50 -1.03 2.42
N GLU A 294 -26.49 0.31 2.43
CA GLU A 294 -27.67 1.14 2.77
C GLU A 294 -28.89 0.87 1.89
N THR A 295 -28.66 0.66 0.60
CA THR A 295 -29.73 0.38 -0.37
C THR A 295 -30.55 -0.87 -0.01
N SER A 296 -29.96 -1.85 0.67
CA SER A 296 -30.63 -3.10 1.05
C SER A 296 -31.48 -2.98 2.33
N ILE A 297 -31.27 -1.92 3.12
CA ILE A 297 -31.97 -1.71 4.39
C ILE A 297 -33.31 -1.03 4.15
N GLN A 298 -33.37 -0.09 3.21
CA GLN A 298 -34.61 0.61 2.86
C GLN A 298 -35.66 -0.30 2.18
N GLN A 299 -35.24 -1.36 1.48
CA GLN A 299 -36.17 -2.30 0.87
C GLN A 299 -36.79 -3.31 1.84
N LYS A 300 -36.24 -3.50 3.03
CA LYS A 300 -36.80 -4.41 4.06
C LYS A 300 -37.75 -3.71 5.05
N SER A 301 -37.78 -2.38 5.02
CA SER A 301 -38.66 -1.55 5.90
C SER A 301 -39.89 -0.99 5.17
N SER A 302 -40.10 -1.35 3.90
CA SER A 302 -41.29 -1.09 3.07
C SER A 302 -42.08 -2.38 2.89
#